data_f7c3e21b42267163ce590a8a47f594fc
#
_entry.id   f7c3e21b42267163ce590a8a47f594fc
#
_cell.length_a   1.000
_cell.length_b   1.000
_cell.length_c   1.000
_cell.angle_alpha   90.00
_cell.angle_beta   90.00
_cell.angle_gamma   90.00
#
_symmetry.space_group_name_H-M   'P 1'
#
loop_
_entity.id
_entity.type
_entity.pdbx_description
1 polymer ?
#
loop_
_entity_poly.entity_id
_entity_poly.type
_entity_poly.pdbx_seq_one_letter_code
_entity_poly.pdbx_strand_id
1 'polypeptide(L)'
;MKEADQEQYLKRGTLAVLGVMKDLLRLQTPLLVRFPRGQFISRMLAADENRLLFDLGSNNLDNDYALTSDDLSITAETYGAKVEFSLASLEIVEFEGLPAFSAPLPDLLWQIQRREFFRVCAPLEPQFWCHTVWPDGRKTRLRLQDLSLGGIGVLVDEALPDGLQDGDSFNPFRVELGEYGHFDVPVKLLHIGERSVVTGKNETRITPRLSFRFATLNPAQERQLQQIIFALERLARDKSTRFQ
;
A
#
# COMPACT_ATOMS: atom_id res chain seq x y z
N MET A 1 10.82 -15.87 -2.13
CA MET A 1 11.92 -14.92 -1.83
C MET A 1 12.98 -15.71 -1.10
N LYS A 2 14.26 -15.68 -1.50
CA LYS A 2 15.32 -16.46 -0.87
C LYS A 2 15.63 -15.85 0.51
N GLU A 3 15.94 -16.66 1.52
CA GLU A 3 16.22 -16.21 2.91
C GLU A 3 17.26 -15.09 2.98
N ALA A 4 18.28 -15.10 2.12
CA ALA A 4 19.30 -14.04 2.05
C ALA A 4 18.78 -12.67 1.63
N ASP A 5 17.68 -12.60 0.87
CA ASP A 5 17.04 -11.33 0.47
C ASP A 5 16.18 -10.72 1.59
N GLN A 6 15.90 -11.49 2.64
CA GLN A 6 15.07 -11.02 3.76
C GLN A 6 15.89 -10.28 4.81
N GLU A 7 17.13 -10.69 5.07
CA GLU A 7 17.95 -10.07 6.13
C GLU A 7 18.22 -8.58 5.93
N GLN A 8 18.31 -8.11 4.69
CA GLN A 8 18.51 -6.67 4.40
C GLN A 8 17.35 -5.78 4.87
N TYR A 9 16.15 -6.34 5.04
CA TYR A 9 14.95 -5.62 5.49
C TYR A 9 14.70 -5.73 6.98
N LEU A 10 15.52 -6.52 7.69
CA LEU A 10 15.38 -6.74 9.10
C LEU A 10 16.10 -5.65 9.90
N LYS A 11 15.37 -4.97 10.77
CA LYS A 11 15.90 -4.02 11.74
C LYS A 11 15.95 -4.69 13.10
N ARG A 12 17.12 -4.71 13.73
CA ARG A 12 17.36 -5.30 15.05
C ARG A 12 17.97 -4.27 16.00
N GLY A 13 17.66 -4.42 17.28
CA GLY A 13 18.20 -3.60 18.36
C GLY A 13 17.37 -2.34 18.62
N THR A 14 17.34 -1.94 19.88
CA THR A 14 16.48 -0.90 20.43
C THR A 14 16.48 0.40 19.63
N LEU A 15 17.65 0.95 19.28
CA LEU A 15 17.74 2.22 18.58
C LEU A 15 17.20 2.16 17.14
N ALA A 16 17.48 1.06 16.42
CA ALA A 16 17.02 0.89 15.04
C ALA A 16 15.51 0.70 14.99
N VAL A 17 14.95 -0.11 15.89
CA VAL A 17 13.50 -0.35 16.01
C VAL A 17 12.79 0.94 16.45
N LEU A 18 13.29 1.59 17.51
CA LEU A 18 12.70 2.83 18.03
C LEU A 18 12.69 3.95 16.98
N GLY A 19 13.73 4.04 16.13
CA GLY A 19 13.78 4.99 15.02
C GLY A 19 12.57 4.82 14.07
N VAL A 20 12.26 3.59 13.69
CA VAL A 20 11.10 3.29 12.83
C VAL A 20 9.78 3.58 13.55
N MET A 21 9.66 3.23 14.84
CA MET A 21 8.46 3.52 15.63
C MET A 21 8.22 5.03 15.77
N LYS A 22 9.26 5.82 15.98
CA LYS A 22 9.15 7.30 16.00
C LYS A 22 8.73 7.88 14.65
N ASP A 23 9.15 7.28 13.53
CA ASP A 23 8.65 7.69 12.22
C ASP A 23 7.17 7.36 12.04
N LEU A 24 6.70 6.17 12.44
CA LEU A 24 5.27 5.81 12.43
C LEU A 24 4.44 6.77 13.28
N LEU A 25 4.94 7.12 14.48
CA LEU A 25 4.32 8.08 15.38
C LEU A 25 4.24 9.47 14.74
N ARG A 26 5.36 10.00 14.26
CA ARG A 26 5.45 11.34 13.65
C ARG A 26 4.55 11.50 12.44
N LEU A 27 4.45 10.44 11.61
CA LEU A 27 3.63 10.42 10.39
C LEU A 27 2.17 10.07 10.66
N GLN A 28 1.81 9.74 11.89
CA GLN A 28 0.46 9.28 12.26
C GLN A 28 0.00 8.12 11.36
N THR A 29 0.92 7.21 11.05
CA THR A 29 0.67 6.11 10.12
C THR A 29 -0.35 5.14 10.70
N PRO A 30 -1.42 4.78 9.97
CA PRO A 30 -2.36 3.75 10.42
C PRO A 30 -1.65 2.41 10.61
N LEU A 31 -1.94 1.74 11.71
CA LEU A 31 -1.43 0.43 12.07
C LEU A 31 -2.56 -0.59 11.92
N LEU A 32 -2.36 -1.60 11.10
CA LEU A 32 -3.27 -2.74 11.04
C LEU A 32 -2.80 -3.78 12.06
N VAL A 33 -3.56 -3.94 13.13
CA VAL A 33 -3.36 -4.94 14.18
C VAL A 33 -4.16 -6.18 13.83
N ARG A 34 -3.48 -7.33 13.66
CA ARG A 34 -4.09 -8.64 13.36
C ARG A 34 -3.82 -9.61 14.50
N PHE A 35 -4.79 -10.43 14.79
CA PHE A 35 -4.74 -11.51 15.79
C PHE A 35 -5.62 -12.67 15.30
N PRO A 36 -5.56 -13.88 15.88
CA PRO A 36 -6.23 -15.07 15.34
C PRO A 36 -7.74 -14.94 15.14
N ARG A 37 -8.42 -14.04 15.89
CA ARG A 37 -9.86 -13.87 15.85
C ARG A 37 -10.35 -12.64 15.12
N GLY A 38 -9.45 -11.77 14.63
CA GLY A 38 -9.85 -10.55 13.96
C GLY A 38 -8.72 -9.58 13.64
N GLN A 39 -9.11 -8.37 13.33
CA GLN A 39 -8.19 -7.27 13.07
C GLN A 39 -8.88 -5.94 13.30
N PHE A 40 -8.10 -4.91 13.63
CA PHE A 40 -8.56 -3.53 13.66
C PHE A 40 -7.47 -2.57 13.21
N ILE A 41 -7.86 -1.35 12.91
CA ILE A 41 -6.93 -0.25 12.63
C ILE A 41 -6.72 0.55 13.90
N SER A 42 -5.45 0.81 14.21
CA SER A 42 -4.99 1.63 15.32
C SER A 42 -4.02 2.69 14.83
N ARG A 43 -3.46 3.47 15.74
CA ARG A 43 -2.34 4.40 15.52
C ARG A 43 -1.44 4.40 16.74
N MET A 44 -0.18 4.73 16.52
CA MET A 44 0.77 4.89 17.61
C MET A 44 0.54 6.21 18.33
N LEU A 45 0.48 6.16 19.66
CA LEU A 45 0.31 7.31 20.54
C LEU A 45 1.63 7.75 21.14
N ALA A 46 2.49 6.79 21.52
CA ALA A 46 3.83 7.05 22.03
C ALA A 46 4.76 5.86 21.76
N ALA A 47 6.08 6.11 21.73
CA ALA A 47 7.10 5.10 21.63
C ALA A 47 8.36 5.53 22.39
N ASP A 48 8.84 4.69 23.29
CA ASP A 48 10.11 4.84 24.00
C ASP A 48 10.94 3.54 23.96
N GLU A 49 12.07 3.49 24.64
CA GLU A 49 12.97 2.35 24.61
C GLU A 49 12.40 1.08 25.28
N ASN A 50 11.35 1.24 26.08
CA ASN A 50 10.76 0.16 26.85
C ASN A 50 9.41 -0.30 26.29
N ARG A 51 8.62 0.64 25.76
CA ARG A 51 7.23 0.37 25.38
C ARG A 51 6.73 1.20 24.21
N LEU A 52 5.67 0.67 23.62
CA LEU A 52 4.85 1.30 22.60
C LEU A 52 3.44 1.52 23.18
N LEU A 53 2.83 2.64 22.86
CA LEU A 53 1.42 2.91 23.17
C LEU A 53 0.63 3.07 21.88
N PHE A 54 -0.53 2.41 21.83
CA PHE A 54 -1.43 2.40 20.67
C PHE A 54 -2.84 2.82 21.08
N ASP A 55 -3.55 3.44 20.16
CA ASP A 55 -4.98 3.70 20.33
C ASP A 55 -5.78 2.38 20.30
N LEU A 56 -6.94 2.36 20.95
CA LEU A 56 -7.84 1.22 20.88
C LEU A 56 -8.49 1.12 19.49
N GLY A 57 -8.88 -0.10 19.12
CA GLY A 57 -9.77 -0.31 17.98
C GLY A 57 -11.18 0.21 18.27
N SER A 58 -11.95 0.50 17.23
CA SER A 58 -13.31 1.00 17.32
C SER A 58 -14.35 0.00 17.90
N ASN A 59 -13.98 -1.29 17.96
CA ASN A 59 -14.84 -2.36 18.42
C ASN A 59 -14.28 -2.96 19.73
N ASN A 60 -15.06 -2.92 20.81
CA ASN A 60 -14.64 -3.44 22.11
C ASN A 60 -14.36 -4.94 22.11
N LEU A 61 -15.14 -5.76 21.35
CA LEU A 61 -14.89 -7.19 21.23
C LEU A 61 -13.54 -7.51 20.59
N ASP A 62 -13.15 -6.76 19.57
CA ASP A 62 -11.85 -6.91 18.93
C ASP A 62 -10.73 -6.49 19.89
N ASN A 63 -10.94 -5.46 20.69
CA ASN A 63 -10.00 -5.03 21.72
C ASN A 63 -9.80 -6.12 22.78
N ASP A 64 -10.88 -6.74 23.27
CA ASP A 64 -10.83 -7.82 24.25
C ASP A 64 -10.12 -9.08 23.67
N TYR A 65 -10.37 -9.42 22.42
CA TYR A 65 -9.67 -10.53 21.77
C TYR A 65 -8.18 -10.25 21.58
N ALA A 66 -7.82 -9.02 21.23
CA ALA A 66 -6.42 -8.64 21.09
C ALA A 66 -5.67 -8.71 22.44
N LEU A 67 -6.29 -8.28 23.53
CA LEU A 67 -5.72 -8.35 24.89
C LEU A 67 -5.44 -9.78 25.35
N THR A 68 -6.23 -10.74 24.91
CA THR A 68 -6.10 -12.15 25.28
C THR A 68 -5.25 -12.97 24.28
N SER A 69 -4.73 -12.30 23.24
CA SER A 69 -3.92 -12.95 22.21
C SER A 69 -2.43 -12.88 22.55
N ASP A 70 -1.73 -13.96 22.30
CA ASP A 70 -0.26 -14.11 22.37
C ASP A 70 0.41 -14.03 20.98
N ASP A 71 -0.37 -13.85 19.93
CA ASP A 71 0.09 -13.73 18.55
C ASP A 71 -0.55 -12.49 17.88
N LEU A 72 0.14 -11.37 17.99
CA LEU A 72 -0.28 -10.12 17.41
C LEU A 72 0.70 -9.72 16.31
N SER A 73 0.20 -9.55 15.10
CA SER A 73 0.97 -9.04 13.96
C SER A 73 0.54 -7.62 13.62
N ILE A 74 1.47 -6.70 13.62
CA ILE A 74 1.25 -5.31 13.29
C ILE A 74 1.87 -5.00 11.94
N THR A 75 1.09 -4.36 11.07
CA THR A 75 1.52 -3.93 9.75
C THR A 75 1.23 -2.46 9.55
N ALA A 76 2.20 -1.73 9.03
CA ALA A 76 2.05 -0.34 8.61
C ALA A 76 2.70 -0.11 7.24
N GLU A 77 2.30 0.92 6.53
CA GLU A 77 2.95 1.33 5.27
C GLU A 77 3.37 2.79 5.36
N THR A 78 4.66 3.07 5.29
CA THR A 78 5.21 4.43 5.37
C THR A 78 6.31 4.63 4.33
N TYR A 79 6.30 5.77 3.63
CA TYR A 79 7.23 6.10 2.55
C TYR A 79 7.37 5.01 1.48
N GLY A 80 6.28 4.21 1.26
CA GLY A 80 6.30 3.08 0.33
C GLY A 80 6.98 1.82 0.85
N ALA A 81 7.52 1.84 2.08
CA ALA A 81 8.00 0.67 2.79
C ALA A 81 6.88 0.06 3.64
N LYS A 82 6.80 -1.26 3.64
CA LYS A 82 5.96 -2.02 4.56
C LYS A 82 6.73 -2.28 5.82
N VAL A 83 6.20 -1.87 6.97
CA VAL A 83 6.73 -2.19 8.30
C VAL A 83 5.90 -3.32 8.88
N GLU A 84 6.55 -4.37 9.35
CA GLU A 84 5.91 -5.53 10.00
C GLU A 84 6.66 -5.89 11.28
N PHE A 85 5.92 -6.12 12.36
CA PHE A 85 6.45 -6.63 13.63
C PHE A 85 5.39 -7.40 14.38
N SER A 86 5.82 -8.25 15.31
CA SER A 86 4.94 -9.02 16.18
C SER A 86 5.06 -8.54 17.62
N LEU A 87 3.97 -8.66 18.36
CA LEU A 87 3.91 -8.41 19.79
C LEU A 87 3.37 -9.67 20.49
N ALA A 88 3.93 -9.99 21.64
CA ALA A 88 3.54 -11.17 22.41
C ALA A 88 2.31 -10.90 23.30
N SER A 89 2.06 -9.65 23.68
CA SER A 89 0.94 -9.27 24.53
C SER A 89 0.63 -7.80 24.43
N LEU A 90 -0.60 -7.45 24.81
CA LEU A 90 -1.07 -6.08 25.03
C LEU A 90 -1.58 -5.95 26.46
N GLU A 91 -1.44 -4.75 27.01
CA GLU A 91 -2.02 -4.36 28.30
C GLU A 91 -2.83 -3.07 28.11
N ILE A 92 -3.87 -2.87 28.93
CA ILE A 92 -4.57 -1.60 28.99
C ILE A 92 -3.87 -0.69 30.00
N VAL A 93 -3.57 0.52 29.55
CA VAL A 93 -3.03 1.60 30.39
C VAL A 93 -3.83 2.87 30.18
N GLU A 94 -3.69 3.82 31.07
CA GLU A 94 -4.20 5.17 30.87
C GLU A 94 -3.12 6.05 30.22
N PHE A 95 -3.47 6.72 29.13
CA PHE A 95 -2.63 7.70 28.46
C PHE A 95 -3.43 8.97 28.19
N GLU A 96 -2.98 10.10 28.74
CA GLU A 96 -3.67 11.41 28.62
C GLU A 96 -5.15 11.38 29.04
N GLY A 97 -5.47 10.57 30.05
CA GLY A 97 -6.84 10.43 30.58
C GLY A 97 -7.75 9.50 29.78
N LEU A 98 -7.22 8.79 28.77
CA LEU A 98 -7.95 7.83 27.95
C LEU A 98 -7.29 6.44 28.00
N PRO A 99 -8.06 5.35 27.82
CA PRO A 99 -7.50 4.02 27.74
C PRO A 99 -6.69 3.85 26.44
N ALA A 100 -5.54 3.20 26.55
CA ALA A 100 -4.66 2.88 25.45
C ALA A 100 -4.08 1.47 25.60
N PHE A 101 -3.68 0.84 24.51
CA PHE A 101 -2.88 -0.37 24.53
C PHE A 101 -1.42 -0.03 24.78
N SER A 102 -0.78 -0.83 25.62
CA SER A 102 0.66 -0.81 25.88
C SER A 102 1.26 -2.16 25.51
N ALA A 103 2.41 -2.15 24.87
CA ALA A 103 3.21 -3.34 24.58
C ALA A 103 4.70 -3.04 24.76
N PRO A 104 5.55 -4.04 25.09
CA PRO A 104 7.00 -3.88 25.04
C PRO A 104 7.48 -3.48 23.64
N LEU A 105 8.58 -2.71 23.58
CA LEU A 105 9.25 -2.46 22.30
C LEU A 105 9.74 -3.80 21.73
N PRO A 106 9.40 -4.16 20.47
CA PRO A 106 9.87 -5.41 19.87
C PRO A 106 11.38 -5.38 19.63
N ASP A 107 12.06 -6.51 19.75
CA ASP A 107 13.50 -6.65 19.52
C ASP A 107 13.88 -6.46 18.06
N LEU A 108 12.94 -6.75 17.16
CA LEU A 108 13.14 -6.67 15.72
C LEU A 108 11.85 -6.31 14.98
N LEU A 109 12.01 -5.77 13.81
CA LEU A 109 10.94 -5.53 12.85
C LEU A 109 11.44 -5.70 11.41
N TRP A 110 10.51 -5.92 10.51
CA TRP A 110 10.75 -5.91 9.07
C TRP A 110 10.38 -4.57 8.49
N GLN A 111 11.33 -3.89 7.81
CA GLN A 111 11.06 -2.67 7.03
C GLN A 111 11.32 -2.97 5.56
N ILE A 112 10.28 -3.41 4.85
CA ILE A 112 10.37 -4.01 3.53
C ILE A 112 10.16 -2.93 2.46
N GLN A 113 11.24 -2.41 1.90
CA GLN A 113 11.21 -1.50 0.76
C GLN A 113 11.44 -2.29 -0.53
N ARG A 114 10.36 -2.77 -1.15
CA ARG A 114 10.43 -3.51 -2.43
C ARG A 114 10.31 -2.61 -3.66
N ARG A 115 9.82 -1.37 -3.46
CA ARG A 115 9.55 -0.45 -4.56
C ARG A 115 10.77 0.42 -4.82
N GLU A 116 11.31 0.32 -6.00
CA GLU A 116 12.40 1.17 -6.48
C GLU A 116 11.90 2.60 -6.77
N PHE A 117 10.66 2.73 -7.25
CA PHE A 117 10.06 3.99 -7.62
C PHE A 117 8.86 4.34 -6.75
N PHE A 118 8.76 5.63 -6.42
CA PHE A 118 7.57 6.19 -5.78
C PHE A 118 6.35 5.98 -6.68
N ARG A 119 5.19 5.71 -6.06
CA ARG A 119 3.91 5.53 -6.74
C ARG A 119 2.94 6.59 -6.31
N VAL A 120 2.24 7.16 -7.27
CA VAL A 120 1.12 8.07 -7.04
C VAL A 120 -0.18 7.37 -7.43
N CYS A 121 -1.22 7.55 -6.61
CA CYS A 121 -2.55 7.08 -6.97
C CYS A 121 -3.14 7.95 -8.07
N ALA A 122 -3.79 7.33 -9.05
CA ALA A 122 -4.59 8.06 -10.02
C ALA A 122 -5.80 8.73 -9.33
N PRO A 123 -6.25 9.90 -9.80
CA PRO A 123 -7.44 10.53 -9.26
C PRO A 123 -8.69 9.67 -9.50
N LEU A 124 -9.67 9.79 -8.59
CA LEU A 124 -10.97 9.13 -8.79
C LEU A 124 -11.77 9.83 -9.89
N GLU A 125 -11.62 11.16 -9.99
CA GLU A 125 -12.23 12.01 -11.02
C GLU A 125 -11.23 13.14 -11.41
N PRO A 126 -10.98 13.33 -12.72
CA PRO A 126 -11.37 12.44 -13.83
C PRO A 126 -10.62 11.11 -13.78
N GLN A 127 -11.26 10.04 -14.21
CA GLN A 127 -10.63 8.72 -14.28
C GLN A 127 -9.62 8.68 -15.42
N PHE A 128 -8.48 8.04 -15.16
CA PHE A 128 -7.46 7.76 -16.17
C PHE A 128 -7.57 6.30 -16.66
N TRP A 129 -7.21 6.09 -17.91
CA TRP A 129 -7.43 4.82 -18.58
C TRP A 129 -6.21 4.32 -19.31
N CYS A 130 -6.15 3.01 -19.46
CA CYS A 130 -5.17 2.33 -20.30
C CYS A 130 -5.92 1.51 -21.35
N HIS A 131 -5.39 1.47 -22.57
CA HIS A 131 -5.98 0.74 -23.68
C HIS A 131 -4.94 -0.22 -24.27
N THR A 132 -5.35 -1.45 -24.50
CA THR A 132 -4.52 -2.47 -25.14
C THR A 132 -5.41 -3.52 -25.84
N VAL A 133 -4.79 -4.57 -26.31
CA VAL A 133 -5.45 -5.74 -26.87
C VAL A 133 -5.04 -6.95 -26.05
N TRP A 134 -6.03 -7.70 -25.59
CA TRP A 134 -5.79 -8.96 -24.88
C TRP A 134 -5.16 -10.02 -25.81
N PRO A 135 -4.52 -11.08 -25.27
CA PRO A 135 -3.96 -12.17 -26.07
C PRO A 135 -4.99 -12.85 -26.98
N ASP A 136 -6.26 -12.83 -26.62
CA ASP A 136 -7.38 -13.36 -27.42
C ASP A 136 -7.88 -12.41 -28.52
N GLY A 137 -7.24 -11.24 -28.70
CA GLY A 137 -7.56 -10.24 -29.71
C GLY A 137 -8.64 -9.24 -29.33
N ARG A 138 -9.26 -9.35 -28.17
CA ARG A 138 -10.26 -8.37 -27.67
C ARG A 138 -9.58 -7.06 -27.28
N LYS A 139 -10.11 -5.94 -27.74
CA LYS A 139 -9.72 -4.61 -27.24
C LYS A 139 -10.23 -4.41 -25.83
N THR A 140 -9.41 -3.86 -24.95
CA THR A 140 -9.76 -3.61 -23.58
C THR A 140 -9.45 -2.19 -23.13
N ARG A 141 -10.20 -1.73 -22.15
CA ARG A 141 -10.01 -0.47 -21.45
C ARG A 141 -9.89 -0.75 -19.96
N LEU A 142 -8.71 -0.44 -19.41
CA LEU A 142 -8.34 -0.73 -18.04
C LEU A 142 -8.28 0.57 -17.25
N ARG A 143 -8.83 0.59 -16.05
CA ARG A 143 -8.84 1.79 -15.22
C ARG A 143 -7.52 1.95 -14.48
N LEU A 144 -6.79 3.04 -14.72
CA LEU A 144 -5.54 3.32 -14.02
C LEU A 144 -5.79 3.54 -12.52
N GLN A 145 -5.04 2.85 -11.69
CA GLN A 145 -5.12 2.93 -10.24
C GLN A 145 -3.91 3.66 -9.63
N ASP A 146 -2.73 3.29 -10.05
CA ASP A 146 -1.48 3.90 -9.60
C ASP A 146 -0.44 3.93 -10.72
N LEU A 147 0.51 4.86 -10.59
CA LEU A 147 1.52 5.18 -11.58
C LEU A 147 2.86 5.42 -10.89
N SER A 148 3.95 4.94 -11.50
CA SER A 148 5.33 5.19 -11.11
C SER A 148 6.23 5.25 -12.33
N LEU A 149 7.50 5.62 -12.18
CA LEU A 149 8.48 5.55 -13.28
C LEU A 149 8.75 4.12 -13.76
N GLY A 150 8.53 3.11 -12.90
CA GLY A 150 8.76 1.71 -13.25
C GLY A 150 7.55 1.00 -13.86
N GLY A 151 6.34 1.57 -13.76
CA GLY A 151 5.14 0.88 -14.23
C GLY A 151 3.84 1.42 -13.65
N ILE A 152 2.76 0.67 -13.89
CA ILE A 152 1.39 1.05 -13.54
C ILE A 152 0.62 -0.10 -12.89
N GLY A 153 -0.33 0.25 -12.04
CA GLY A 153 -1.38 -0.62 -11.55
C GLY A 153 -2.72 -0.26 -12.17
N VAL A 154 -3.47 -1.25 -12.64
CA VAL A 154 -4.80 -1.02 -13.22
C VAL A 154 -5.84 -1.94 -12.59
N LEU A 155 -7.09 -1.52 -12.63
CA LEU A 155 -8.26 -2.32 -12.28
C LEU A 155 -8.99 -2.75 -13.55
N VAL A 156 -9.46 -3.99 -13.56
CA VAL A 156 -10.16 -4.59 -14.69
C VAL A 156 -11.63 -4.73 -14.32
N ASP A 157 -12.50 -3.98 -15.01
CA ASP A 157 -13.93 -3.99 -14.74
C ASP A 157 -14.68 -5.07 -15.56
N GLU A 158 -13.97 -5.82 -16.41
CA GLU A 158 -14.46 -6.94 -17.22
C GLU A 158 -13.82 -8.28 -16.82
N ALA A 159 -14.26 -9.38 -17.40
CA ALA A 159 -13.63 -10.68 -17.18
C ALA A 159 -12.25 -10.74 -17.84
N LEU A 160 -11.26 -11.24 -17.08
CA LEU A 160 -9.93 -11.51 -17.62
C LEU A 160 -10.00 -12.58 -18.71
N PRO A 161 -9.14 -12.49 -19.74
CA PRO A 161 -9.07 -13.53 -20.76
C PRO A 161 -8.46 -14.82 -20.20
N ASP A 162 -8.91 -15.95 -20.73
CA ASP A 162 -8.32 -17.24 -20.42
C ASP A 162 -6.84 -17.26 -20.84
N GLY A 163 -6.00 -17.86 -20.01
CA GLY A 163 -4.58 -18.01 -20.30
C GLY A 163 -3.72 -16.78 -20.05
N LEU A 164 -4.28 -15.67 -19.53
CA LEU A 164 -3.48 -14.52 -19.11
C LEU A 164 -2.56 -14.92 -17.94
N GLN A 165 -1.26 -14.64 -18.06
CA GLN A 165 -0.27 -15.05 -17.07
C GLN A 165 0.79 -13.98 -16.82
N ASP A 166 1.42 -14.07 -15.66
CA ASP A 166 2.56 -13.23 -15.31
C ASP A 166 3.67 -13.42 -16.36
N GLY A 167 4.20 -12.31 -16.86
CA GLY A 167 5.20 -12.31 -17.92
C GLY A 167 4.69 -11.93 -19.31
N ASP A 168 3.38 -11.91 -19.53
CA ASP A 168 2.79 -11.50 -20.81
C ASP A 168 3.16 -10.07 -21.16
N SER A 169 3.43 -9.84 -22.45
CA SER A 169 3.83 -8.53 -22.97
C SER A 169 2.73 -7.93 -23.84
N PHE A 170 2.51 -6.63 -23.69
CA PHE A 170 1.49 -5.89 -24.41
C PHE A 170 2.13 -4.73 -25.19
N ASN A 171 1.87 -4.71 -26.49
CA ASN A 171 2.31 -3.65 -27.40
C ASN A 171 1.36 -3.59 -28.62
N PRO A 172 0.64 -2.49 -28.86
CA PRO A 172 0.70 -1.24 -28.11
C PRO A 172 -0.02 -1.30 -26.76
N PHE A 173 0.46 -0.51 -25.81
CA PHE A 173 -0.23 -0.22 -24.56
C PHE A 173 -0.28 1.30 -24.39
N ARG A 174 -1.48 1.87 -24.52
CA ARG A 174 -1.71 3.32 -24.43
C ARG A 174 -2.16 3.70 -23.04
N VAL A 175 -1.50 4.68 -22.44
CA VAL A 175 -1.88 5.28 -21.15
C VAL A 175 -2.46 6.67 -21.41
N GLU A 176 -3.73 6.89 -21.03
CA GLU A 176 -4.45 8.16 -21.17
C GLU A 176 -4.63 8.82 -19.80
N LEU A 177 -4.10 10.02 -19.65
CA LEU A 177 -3.99 10.75 -18.38
C LEU A 177 -4.79 12.07 -18.41
N GLY A 178 -5.91 12.11 -19.15
CA GLY A 178 -6.75 13.28 -19.25
C GLY A 178 -6.01 14.49 -19.80
N GLU A 179 -6.01 15.59 -19.06
CA GLU A 179 -5.34 16.86 -19.44
C GLU A 179 -3.81 16.75 -19.54
N TYR A 180 -3.19 15.73 -18.94
CA TYR A 180 -1.76 15.45 -19.03
C TYR A 180 -1.37 14.73 -20.33
N GLY A 181 -2.36 14.44 -21.20
CA GLY A 181 -2.15 13.79 -22.48
C GLY A 181 -2.11 12.27 -22.41
N HIS A 182 -1.41 11.67 -23.33
CA HIS A 182 -1.25 10.22 -23.43
C HIS A 182 0.14 9.84 -23.92
N PHE A 183 0.50 8.58 -23.70
CA PHE A 183 1.70 7.98 -24.31
C PHE A 183 1.48 6.50 -24.57
N ASP A 184 2.16 6.00 -25.60
CA ASP A 184 2.19 4.58 -25.96
C ASP A 184 3.51 3.98 -25.49
N VAL A 185 3.44 2.84 -24.79
CA VAL A 185 4.62 2.18 -24.24
C VAL A 185 4.41 0.66 -24.21
N PRO A 186 5.40 -0.14 -24.55
CA PRO A 186 5.32 -1.57 -24.33
C PRO A 186 5.43 -1.89 -22.84
N VAL A 187 4.58 -2.82 -22.37
CA VAL A 187 4.55 -3.21 -20.96
C VAL A 187 4.61 -4.72 -20.81
N LYS A 188 5.07 -5.16 -19.65
CA LYS A 188 5.08 -6.56 -19.23
C LYS A 188 4.20 -6.73 -17.98
N LEU A 189 3.30 -7.70 -18.00
CA LEU A 189 2.50 -8.08 -16.85
C LEU A 189 3.40 -8.71 -15.78
N LEU A 190 3.39 -8.14 -14.58
CA LEU A 190 4.18 -8.65 -13.46
C LEU A 190 3.38 -9.48 -12.48
N HIS A 191 2.08 -9.14 -12.34
CA HIS A 191 1.26 -9.78 -11.32
C HIS A 191 -0.23 -9.58 -11.58
N ILE A 192 -0.98 -10.66 -11.40
CA ILE A 192 -2.44 -10.70 -11.38
C ILE A 192 -2.86 -10.86 -9.92
N GLY A 193 -3.57 -9.88 -9.40
CA GLY A 193 -4.09 -9.87 -8.03
C GLY A 193 -5.53 -9.37 -7.98
N GLU A 194 -6.00 -9.08 -6.78
CA GLU A 194 -7.34 -8.59 -6.53
C GLU A 194 -7.32 -7.36 -5.64
N ARG A 195 -8.33 -6.52 -5.78
CA ARG A 195 -8.61 -5.43 -4.88
C ARG A 195 -10.05 -5.49 -4.39
N SER A 196 -10.22 -5.51 -3.09
CA SER A 196 -11.52 -5.35 -2.45
C SER A 196 -11.86 -3.86 -2.35
N VAL A 197 -13.02 -3.47 -2.85
CA VAL A 197 -13.57 -2.11 -2.75
C VAL A 197 -14.93 -2.20 -2.07
N VAL A 198 -15.10 -1.48 -0.96
CA VAL A 198 -16.40 -1.35 -0.32
C VAL A 198 -17.22 -0.34 -1.10
N THR A 199 -18.35 -0.76 -1.63
CA THR A 199 -19.29 0.12 -2.34
C THR A 199 -20.14 0.91 -1.34
N GLY A 200 -20.78 2.00 -1.78
CA GLY A 200 -21.64 2.84 -0.93
C GLY A 200 -22.86 2.12 -0.32
N LYS A 201 -23.09 0.83 -0.68
CA LYS A 201 -24.11 -0.05 -0.09
C LYS A 201 -23.56 -1.07 0.91
N ASN A 202 -22.34 -0.86 1.43
CA ASN A 202 -21.60 -1.82 2.29
C ASN A 202 -21.34 -3.20 1.63
N GLU A 203 -21.43 -3.29 0.32
CA GLU A 203 -21.08 -4.50 -0.41
C GLU A 203 -19.58 -4.46 -0.74
N THR A 204 -18.87 -5.55 -0.47
CA THR A 204 -17.47 -5.69 -0.88
C THR A 204 -17.44 -6.23 -2.32
N ARG A 205 -16.94 -5.42 -3.25
CA ARG A 205 -16.68 -5.85 -4.62
C ARG A 205 -15.20 -6.20 -4.76
N ILE A 206 -14.92 -7.42 -5.19
CA ILE A 206 -13.58 -7.85 -5.58
C ILE A 206 -13.39 -7.51 -7.05
N THR A 207 -12.34 -6.74 -7.35
CA THR A 207 -12.02 -6.32 -8.72
C THR A 207 -10.61 -6.81 -9.06
N PRO A 208 -10.39 -7.51 -10.20
CA PRO A 208 -9.06 -7.90 -10.63
C PRO A 208 -8.15 -6.68 -10.77
N ARG A 209 -6.92 -6.81 -10.27
CA ARG A 209 -5.88 -5.78 -10.34
C ARG A 209 -4.65 -6.34 -11.04
N LEU A 210 -4.25 -5.68 -12.12
CA LEU A 210 -3.04 -6.04 -12.85
C LEU A 210 -1.93 -5.03 -12.57
N SER A 211 -0.71 -5.54 -12.40
CA SER A 211 0.49 -4.72 -12.25
C SER A 211 1.38 -4.90 -13.48
N PHE A 212 1.68 -3.81 -14.15
CA PHE A 212 2.53 -3.79 -15.33
C PHE A 212 3.83 -3.02 -15.07
N ARG A 213 4.91 -3.51 -15.65
CA ARG A 213 6.20 -2.83 -15.74
C ARG A 213 6.37 -2.26 -17.15
N PHE A 214 6.85 -1.03 -17.26
CA PHE A 214 7.28 -0.48 -18.54
C PHE A 214 8.51 -1.26 -19.03
N ALA A 215 8.48 -1.68 -20.31
CA ALA A 215 9.61 -2.41 -20.88
C ALA A 215 10.79 -1.48 -21.11
N THR A 216 10.55 -0.32 -21.75
CA THR A 216 11.56 0.72 -21.98
C THR A 216 10.86 2.06 -22.15
N LEU A 217 11.30 3.07 -21.41
CA LEU A 217 10.90 4.46 -21.63
C LEU A 217 12.04 5.19 -22.34
N ASN A 218 11.71 5.99 -23.34
CA ASN A 218 12.68 6.92 -23.87
C ASN A 218 12.82 8.15 -22.95
N PRO A 219 13.92 8.93 -23.03
CA PRO A 219 14.15 10.05 -22.14
C PRO A 219 13.06 11.13 -22.14
N ALA A 220 12.31 11.28 -23.24
CA ALA A 220 11.20 12.22 -23.32
C ALA A 220 9.98 11.71 -22.55
N GLN A 221 9.64 10.43 -22.73
CA GLN A 221 8.56 9.77 -21.97
C GLN A 221 8.85 9.74 -20.48
N GLU A 222 10.10 9.45 -20.09
CA GLU A 222 10.50 9.44 -18.68
C GLU A 222 10.33 10.82 -18.03
N ARG A 223 10.78 11.89 -18.69
CA ARG A 223 10.60 13.27 -18.22
C ARG A 223 9.12 13.66 -18.13
N GLN A 224 8.32 13.34 -19.17
CA GLN A 224 6.89 13.60 -19.16
C GLN A 224 6.21 12.89 -17.99
N LEU A 225 6.50 11.60 -17.82
CA LEU A 225 5.95 10.77 -16.74
C LEU A 225 6.33 11.32 -15.36
N GLN A 226 7.57 11.75 -15.18
CA GLN A 226 8.03 12.36 -13.92
C GLN A 226 7.28 13.65 -13.60
N GLN A 227 7.05 14.52 -14.59
CA GLN A 227 6.25 15.75 -14.43
C GLN A 227 4.80 15.44 -14.02
N ILE A 228 4.20 14.41 -14.62
CA ILE A 228 2.85 13.96 -14.31
C ILE A 228 2.78 13.43 -12.88
N ILE A 229 3.74 12.58 -12.48
CA ILE A 229 3.79 12.04 -11.11
C ILE A 229 3.87 13.18 -10.08
N PHE A 230 4.72 14.18 -10.29
CA PHE A 230 4.82 15.34 -9.41
C PHE A 230 3.53 16.18 -9.36
N ALA A 231 2.86 16.36 -10.52
CA ALA A 231 1.59 17.08 -10.55
C ALA A 231 0.49 16.35 -9.78
N LEU A 232 0.37 15.04 -9.96
CA LEU A 232 -0.61 14.20 -9.26
C LEU A 232 -0.32 14.12 -7.75
N GLU A 233 0.95 14.03 -7.35
CA GLU A 233 1.34 14.07 -5.94
C GLU A 233 0.93 15.39 -5.29
N ARG A 234 1.17 16.52 -5.95
CA ARG A 234 0.75 17.83 -5.44
C ARG A 234 -0.75 17.92 -5.29
N LEU A 235 -1.53 17.46 -6.28
CA LEU A 235 -2.99 17.40 -6.18
C LEU A 235 -3.48 16.53 -5.03
N ALA A 236 -2.82 15.40 -4.77
CA ALA A 236 -3.16 14.52 -3.66
C ALA A 236 -2.89 15.19 -2.30
N ARG A 237 -1.77 15.92 -2.16
CA ARG A 237 -1.43 16.68 -0.95
C ARG A 237 -2.42 17.82 -0.69
N ASP A 238 -2.77 18.60 -1.73
CA ASP A 238 -3.70 19.72 -1.62
C ASP A 238 -5.10 19.25 -1.19
N LYS A 239 -5.53 18.06 -1.65
CA LYS A 239 -6.79 17.45 -1.20
C LYS A 239 -6.71 17.03 0.27
N SER A 240 -5.64 16.40 0.72
CA SER A 240 -5.49 15.95 2.11
C SER A 240 -5.49 17.12 3.11
N THR A 241 -4.91 18.26 2.72
CA THR A 241 -4.85 19.47 3.57
C THR A 241 -6.20 20.20 3.69
N ARG A 242 -7.13 20.00 2.74
CA ARG A 242 -8.48 20.63 2.77
C ARG A 242 -9.49 19.86 3.64
N PHE A 243 -9.17 18.63 4.04
CA PHE A 243 -10.04 17.76 4.84
C PHE A 243 -9.52 17.56 6.27
N GLN A 244 -8.47 18.28 6.67
CA GLN A 244 -8.02 18.46 8.06
C GLN A 244 -8.51 19.82 8.58
#